data_c4ff2a7f6797bbf8cb2600c99ccf8e5f
#
_entry.id   c4ff2a7f6797bbf8cb2600c99ccf8e5f
#
_cell.length_a   1.000
_cell.length_b   1.000
_cell.length_c   1.000
_cell.angle_alpha   90.00
_cell.angle_beta   90.00
_cell.angle_gamma   90.00
#
_symmetry.space_group_name_H-M   'P 1'
#
loop_
_entity.id
_entity.type
_entity.pdbx_description
1 polymer ?
#
loop_
_entity_poly.entity_id
_entity_poly.type
_entity_poly.pdbx_seq_one_letter_code
_entity_poly.pdbx_strand_id
1 'polypeptide(L)'
;MRKELLKHVKRIVIKIGSGVVSDDTGLNLQRIAALCADVDTLRRRGFEVVLVSSGAVAAGKGDLGIVGRPATIPLKQAAAAIGQSRLMRTYKDAFRPLGYTAAQILLTRDDLANRRRYLNARNTLMTLLEFGIVPVVNENDTVVVDEIRFGDNDNLSAMTTNLVEAHLLVIMSDVDGLFDRNPHLDSTAQLLPLVERIDGSIEAAAGDSVTAVGTGGMASKIRAAKRATLYGVGVAIINGRVPGNLARLLAGDEIGTYFLPARNRMASRKHWIAFTKKPRGKLLLDDGAKRALVDAGKSLLPSGIRTIEGSFERGDAVRMCTLDGTSFARGVTNYSRAELDRIIGKKSSEIEGILGYKYNDEIVHRDNLVLERTTDQEEGDDA
;
A
#
# COMPACT_ATOMS: atom_id res chain seq x y z
N MET A 1 -3.97 -2.46 -26.21
CA MET A 1 -2.80 -2.34 -25.27
C MET A 1 -3.25 -2.36 -23.81
N ARG A 2 -4.17 -1.49 -23.37
CA ARG A 2 -4.63 -1.41 -21.97
C ARG A 2 -5.14 -2.73 -21.41
N LYS A 3 -5.96 -3.46 -22.18
CA LYS A 3 -6.52 -4.78 -21.81
C LYS A 3 -5.43 -5.81 -21.46
N GLU A 4 -4.32 -5.83 -22.19
CA GLU A 4 -3.22 -6.74 -21.92
C GLU A 4 -2.46 -6.37 -20.64
N LEU A 5 -2.27 -5.06 -20.37
CA LEU A 5 -1.65 -4.57 -19.14
C LEU A 5 -2.44 -4.93 -17.87
N LEU A 6 -3.76 -5.10 -18.01
CA LEU A 6 -4.67 -5.38 -16.89
C LEU A 6 -4.97 -6.89 -16.71
N LYS A 7 -4.51 -7.75 -17.60
CA LYS A 7 -4.82 -9.20 -17.62
C LYS A 7 -4.45 -9.94 -16.33
N HIS A 8 -3.37 -9.53 -15.67
CA HIS A 8 -2.87 -10.17 -14.45
C HIS A 8 -3.29 -9.47 -13.15
N VAL A 9 -4.12 -8.43 -13.27
CA VAL A 9 -4.63 -7.73 -12.11
C VAL A 9 -5.63 -8.61 -11.36
N LYS A 10 -5.43 -8.77 -10.06
CA LYS A 10 -6.35 -9.48 -9.16
C LYS A 10 -6.72 -8.62 -7.95
N ARG A 11 -5.75 -7.89 -7.39
CA ARG A 11 -5.95 -7.03 -6.22
C ARG A 11 -5.73 -5.59 -6.59
N ILE A 12 -6.68 -4.73 -6.22
CA ILE A 12 -6.74 -3.33 -6.60
C ILE A 12 -6.87 -2.48 -5.35
N VAL A 13 -6.05 -1.44 -5.26
CA VAL A 13 -6.27 -0.34 -4.31
C VAL A 13 -6.92 0.80 -5.08
N ILE A 14 -8.05 1.29 -4.59
CA ILE A 14 -8.79 2.41 -5.18
C ILE A 14 -8.70 3.58 -4.22
N LYS A 15 -7.98 4.62 -4.61
CA LYS A 15 -7.93 5.88 -3.87
C LYS A 15 -9.04 6.79 -4.35
N ILE A 16 -9.80 7.32 -3.42
CA ILE A 16 -10.95 8.18 -3.68
C ILE A 16 -10.67 9.57 -3.12
N GLY A 17 -10.58 10.55 -4.02
CA GLY A 17 -10.39 11.96 -3.65
C GLY A 17 -11.61 12.56 -2.95
N SER A 18 -11.42 13.58 -2.10
CA SER A 18 -12.53 14.27 -1.45
C SER A 18 -13.55 14.84 -2.46
N GLY A 19 -13.08 15.45 -3.56
CA GLY A 19 -13.94 15.98 -4.61
C GLY A 19 -14.78 14.92 -5.38
N VAL A 20 -14.50 13.63 -5.17
CA VAL A 20 -15.31 12.52 -5.72
C VAL A 20 -16.46 12.18 -4.78
N VAL A 21 -16.22 12.11 -3.47
CA VAL A 21 -17.20 11.62 -2.47
C VAL A 21 -17.91 12.75 -1.69
N SER A 22 -17.48 13.99 -1.89
CA SER A 22 -18.08 15.14 -1.20
C SER A 22 -18.29 16.33 -2.15
N ASP A 23 -19.17 17.20 -1.73
CA ASP A 23 -19.42 18.52 -2.31
C ASP A 23 -19.43 19.59 -1.21
N ASP A 24 -19.95 20.78 -1.53
CA ASP A 24 -19.98 21.89 -0.57
C ASP A 24 -20.89 21.63 0.64
N THR A 25 -21.88 20.74 0.49
CA THR A 25 -22.85 20.39 1.53
C THR A 25 -22.39 19.23 2.43
N GLY A 26 -21.34 18.51 2.06
CA GLY A 26 -20.81 17.36 2.82
C GLY A 26 -20.58 16.12 1.97
N LEU A 27 -20.94 14.93 2.46
CA LEU A 27 -20.81 13.69 1.69
C LEU A 27 -21.90 13.60 0.62
N ASN A 28 -21.50 13.27 -0.60
CA ASN A 28 -22.42 12.99 -1.69
C ASN A 28 -22.81 11.50 -1.70
N LEU A 29 -23.96 11.19 -1.13
CA LEU A 29 -24.44 9.81 -0.96
C LEU A 29 -24.63 9.08 -2.29
N GLN A 30 -25.09 9.78 -3.33
CA GLN A 30 -25.32 9.19 -4.66
C GLN A 30 -24.01 8.76 -5.30
N ARG A 31 -22.95 9.59 -5.21
CA ARG A 31 -21.62 9.24 -5.74
C ARG A 31 -20.99 8.08 -4.98
N ILE A 32 -21.16 8.04 -3.65
CA ILE A 32 -20.68 6.91 -2.84
C ILE A 32 -21.42 5.62 -3.21
N ALA A 33 -22.73 5.67 -3.41
CA ALA A 33 -23.52 4.52 -3.84
C ALA A 33 -23.09 4.03 -5.24
N ALA A 34 -22.89 4.94 -6.20
CA ALA A 34 -22.41 4.60 -7.54
C ALA A 34 -21.01 3.96 -7.49
N LEU A 35 -20.10 4.50 -6.69
CA LEU A 35 -18.78 3.90 -6.46
C LEU A 35 -18.89 2.48 -5.87
N CYS A 36 -19.77 2.28 -4.90
CA CYS A 36 -19.96 0.94 -4.30
C CYS A 36 -20.54 -0.05 -5.33
N ALA A 37 -21.40 0.39 -6.24
CA ALA A 37 -21.89 -0.43 -7.35
C ALA A 37 -20.78 -0.78 -8.36
N ASP A 38 -19.88 0.16 -8.67
CA ASP A 38 -18.69 -0.13 -9.47
C ASP A 38 -17.81 -1.17 -8.79
N VAL A 39 -17.58 -1.04 -7.48
CA VAL A 39 -16.81 -2.01 -6.67
C VAL A 39 -17.50 -3.40 -6.67
N ASP A 40 -18.83 -3.47 -6.55
CA ASP A 40 -19.58 -4.73 -6.67
C ASP A 40 -19.34 -5.38 -8.04
N THR A 41 -19.40 -4.62 -9.12
CA THR A 41 -19.09 -5.11 -10.47
C THR A 41 -17.70 -5.72 -10.55
N LEU A 42 -16.69 -5.10 -9.95
CA LEU A 42 -15.33 -5.64 -9.92
C LEU A 42 -15.25 -6.92 -9.08
N ARG A 43 -15.87 -6.93 -7.92
CA ARG A 43 -15.85 -8.08 -7.01
C ARG A 43 -16.53 -9.30 -7.62
N ARG A 44 -17.65 -9.14 -8.31
CA ARG A 44 -18.31 -10.21 -9.08
C ARG A 44 -17.42 -10.77 -10.19
N ARG A 45 -16.48 -9.97 -10.71
CA ARG A 45 -15.44 -10.41 -11.67
C ARG A 45 -14.22 -11.04 -10.99
N GLY A 46 -14.23 -11.23 -9.67
CA GLY A 46 -13.16 -11.89 -8.90
C GLY A 46 -12.01 -10.97 -8.47
N PHE A 47 -12.17 -9.65 -8.57
CA PHE A 47 -11.16 -8.72 -8.05
C PHE A 47 -11.28 -8.55 -6.53
N GLU A 48 -10.14 -8.52 -5.84
CA GLU A 48 -10.03 -8.08 -4.46
C GLU A 48 -9.83 -6.56 -4.42
N VAL A 49 -10.64 -5.86 -3.64
CA VAL A 49 -10.66 -4.39 -3.63
C VAL A 49 -10.40 -3.86 -2.23
N VAL A 50 -9.47 -2.91 -2.13
CA VAL A 50 -9.21 -2.10 -0.94
C VAL A 50 -9.47 -0.64 -1.31
N LEU A 51 -10.27 0.06 -0.53
CA LEU A 51 -10.55 1.48 -0.71
C LEU A 51 -9.60 2.30 0.17
N VAL A 52 -9.10 3.42 -0.35
CA VAL A 52 -8.43 4.47 0.43
C VAL A 52 -9.22 5.75 0.23
N SER A 53 -10.04 6.11 1.23
CA SER A 53 -11.06 7.14 1.08
C SER A 53 -10.71 8.41 1.83
N SER A 54 -10.86 9.54 1.16
CA SER A 54 -10.97 10.86 1.77
C SER A 54 -12.44 11.17 2.13
N GLY A 55 -12.67 12.35 2.73
CA GLY A 55 -14.02 12.86 2.97
C GLY A 55 -14.42 12.97 4.44
N ALA A 56 -13.59 12.49 5.39
CA ALA A 56 -13.91 12.59 6.81
C ALA A 56 -14.08 14.04 7.28
N VAL A 57 -13.15 14.94 6.92
CA VAL A 57 -13.25 16.37 7.26
C VAL A 57 -14.52 16.99 6.66
N ALA A 58 -14.82 16.70 5.40
CA ALA A 58 -16.04 17.20 4.73
C ALA A 58 -17.31 16.70 5.42
N ALA A 59 -17.31 15.45 5.88
CA ALA A 59 -18.43 14.83 6.58
C ALA A 59 -18.73 15.46 7.96
N GLY A 60 -17.70 15.99 8.65
CA GLY A 60 -17.87 16.49 10.02
C GLY A 60 -17.84 18.00 10.18
N LYS A 61 -17.40 18.76 9.16
CA LYS A 61 -17.26 20.22 9.27
C LYS A 61 -18.59 20.94 9.59
N GLY A 62 -19.71 20.41 9.08
CA GLY A 62 -21.03 21.01 9.31
C GLY A 62 -21.45 21.02 10.76
N ASP A 63 -21.10 20.00 11.54
CA ASP A 63 -21.42 19.93 12.99
C ASP A 63 -20.65 20.96 13.81
N LEU A 64 -19.55 21.45 13.30
CA LEU A 64 -18.75 22.51 13.91
C LEU A 64 -19.10 23.90 13.37
N GLY A 65 -20.14 24.02 12.52
CA GLY A 65 -20.50 25.29 11.88
C GLY A 65 -19.41 25.84 10.94
N ILE A 66 -18.49 24.98 10.46
CA ILE A 66 -17.36 25.42 9.63
C ILE A 66 -17.82 25.55 8.18
N VAL A 67 -17.79 26.77 7.66
CA VAL A 67 -17.98 27.09 6.24
C VAL A 67 -16.63 27.09 5.55
N GLY A 68 -16.50 26.38 4.43
CA GLY A 68 -15.23 26.28 3.70
C GLY A 68 -14.25 25.27 4.31
N ARG A 69 -12.95 25.63 4.35
CA ARG A 69 -11.89 24.80 4.93
C ARG A 69 -11.66 25.14 6.39
N PRO A 70 -11.41 24.17 7.29
CA PRO A 70 -11.01 24.44 8.67
C PRO A 70 -9.73 25.28 8.71
N ALA A 71 -9.76 26.37 9.47
CA ALA A 71 -8.67 27.36 9.53
C ALA A 71 -7.45 26.87 10.32
N THR A 72 -7.65 25.95 11.25
CA THR A 72 -6.58 25.41 12.10
C THR A 72 -6.57 23.89 12.06
N ILE A 73 -5.45 23.31 12.44
CA ILE A 73 -5.27 21.86 12.50
C ILE A 73 -6.18 21.22 13.52
N PRO A 74 -6.30 21.70 14.77
CA PRO A 74 -7.24 21.13 15.71
C PRO A 74 -8.68 21.13 15.19
N LEU A 75 -9.11 22.18 14.46
CA LEU A 75 -10.42 22.19 13.82
C LEU A 75 -10.55 21.15 12.71
N LYS A 76 -9.50 20.94 11.90
CA LYS A 76 -9.46 19.88 10.90
C LYS A 76 -9.54 18.50 11.55
N GLN A 77 -8.77 18.27 12.61
CA GLN A 77 -8.77 17.03 13.39
C GLN A 77 -10.13 16.75 14.04
N ALA A 78 -10.73 17.75 14.67
CA ALA A 78 -12.06 17.63 15.26
C ALA A 78 -13.14 17.31 14.20
N ALA A 79 -13.11 18.00 13.06
CA ALA A 79 -14.01 17.72 11.95
C ALA A 79 -13.80 16.28 11.40
N ALA A 80 -12.55 15.85 11.26
CA ALA A 80 -12.24 14.48 10.82
C ALA A 80 -12.75 13.45 11.83
N ALA A 81 -12.57 13.66 13.13
CA ALA A 81 -13.04 12.76 14.18
C ALA A 81 -14.58 12.58 14.15
N ILE A 82 -15.32 13.66 14.01
CA ILE A 82 -16.78 13.62 13.86
C ILE A 82 -17.17 12.93 12.54
N GLY A 83 -16.54 13.34 11.45
CA GLY A 83 -16.93 12.89 10.11
C GLY A 83 -16.50 11.48 9.76
N GLN A 84 -15.45 10.93 10.39
CA GLN A 84 -14.98 9.58 10.10
C GLN A 84 -16.05 8.51 10.38
N SER A 85 -16.80 8.65 11.47
CA SER A 85 -17.89 7.74 11.79
C SER A 85 -19.04 7.82 10.77
N ARG A 86 -19.35 9.01 10.27
CA ARG A 86 -20.35 9.23 9.20
C ARG A 86 -19.90 8.65 7.88
N LEU A 87 -18.66 8.91 7.49
CA LEU A 87 -18.08 8.35 6.27
C LEU A 87 -18.18 6.82 6.26
N MET A 88 -17.80 6.19 7.37
CA MET A 88 -17.87 4.73 7.49
C MET A 88 -19.30 4.21 7.50
N ARG A 89 -20.22 4.91 8.17
CA ARG A 89 -21.65 4.55 8.12
C ARG A 89 -22.18 4.60 6.69
N THR A 90 -21.82 5.65 5.94
CA THR A 90 -22.25 5.81 4.54
C THR A 90 -21.74 4.65 3.67
N TYR A 91 -20.47 4.26 3.81
CA TYR A 91 -19.95 3.09 3.08
C TYR A 91 -20.64 1.78 3.50
N LYS A 92 -20.85 1.56 4.80
CA LYS A 92 -21.56 0.37 5.30
C LYS A 92 -22.98 0.29 4.76
N ASP A 93 -23.70 1.40 4.78
CA ASP A 93 -25.07 1.48 4.28
C ASP A 93 -25.14 1.27 2.76
N ALA A 94 -24.16 1.77 2.00
CA ALA A 94 -24.07 1.57 0.55
C ALA A 94 -23.67 0.14 0.15
N PHE A 95 -22.81 -0.53 0.92
CA PHE A 95 -22.37 -1.90 0.64
C PHE A 95 -23.36 -2.98 1.13
N ARG A 96 -24.16 -2.70 2.16
CA ARG A 96 -25.10 -3.66 2.75
C ARG A 96 -26.08 -4.27 1.74
N PRO A 97 -26.78 -3.48 0.90
CA PRO A 97 -27.70 -4.05 -0.09
C PRO A 97 -27.01 -4.85 -1.20
N LEU A 98 -25.69 -4.67 -1.37
CA LEU A 98 -24.86 -5.42 -2.31
C LEU A 98 -24.30 -6.73 -1.69
N GLY A 99 -24.59 -6.98 -0.40
CA GLY A 99 -24.15 -8.18 0.31
C GLY A 99 -22.73 -8.12 0.86
N TYR A 100 -22.11 -6.93 0.95
CA TYR A 100 -20.74 -6.78 1.46
C TYR A 100 -20.69 -6.09 2.82
N THR A 101 -19.73 -6.53 3.63
CA THR A 101 -19.32 -5.83 4.85
C THR A 101 -18.13 -4.92 4.55
N ALA A 102 -18.19 -3.66 5.04
CA ALA A 102 -17.05 -2.74 5.00
C ALA A 102 -16.39 -2.64 6.36
N ALA A 103 -15.06 -2.70 6.40
CA ALA A 103 -14.24 -2.58 7.62
C ALA A 103 -13.40 -1.30 7.59
N GLN A 104 -13.42 -0.54 8.69
CA GLN A 104 -12.59 0.64 8.86
C GLN A 104 -11.17 0.27 9.25
N ILE A 105 -10.19 0.87 8.57
CA ILE A 105 -8.76 0.81 8.92
C ILE A 105 -8.23 2.24 8.95
N LEU A 106 -7.71 2.67 10.10
CA LEU A 106 -7.07 3.97 10.25
C LEU A 106 -5.56 3.78 10.40
N LEU A 107 -4.79 4.46 9.57
CA LEU A 107 -3.33 4.36 9.54
C LEU A 107 -2.70 5.75 9.54
N THR A 108 -1.52 5.84 10.13
CA THR A 108 -0.64 6.99 10.01
C THR A 108 0.60 6.60 9.21
N ARG A 109 1.38 7.59 8.82
CA ARG A 109 2.71 7.33 8.23
C ARG A 109 3.61 6.56 9.19
N ASP A 110 3.57 6.91 10.47
CA ASP A 110 4.39 6.26 11.49
C ASP A 110 4.02 4.79 11.66
N ASP A 111 2.74 4.43 11.51
CA ASP A 111 2.31 3.03 11.50
C ASP A 111 2.93 2.26 10.32
N LEU A 112 3.01 2.90 9.16
CA LEU A 112 3.59 2.28 7.97
C LEU A 112 5.14 2.33 7.96
N ALA A 113 5.76 3.28 8.67
CA ALA A 113 7.21 3.35 8.86
C ALA A 113 7.69 2.38 9.94
N ASN A 114 6.89 2.18 10.99
CA ASN A 114 7.19 1.23 12.06
C ASN A 114 6.88 -0.20 11.60
N ARG A 115 7.91 -1.05 11.53
CA ARG A 115 7.77 -2.40 10.96
C ARG A 115 6.76 -3.28 11.70
N ARG A 116 6.70 -3.22 13.01
CA ARG A 116 5.74 -4.00 13.82
C ARG A 116 4.30 -3.60 13.48
N ARG A 117 4.02 -2.29 13.47
CA ARG A 117 2.69 -1.76 13.12
C ARG A 117 2.33 -2.05 11.66
N TYR A 118 3.31 -1.92 10.75
CA TYR A 118 3.16 -2.30 9.35
C TYR A 118 2.71 -3.77 9.18
N LEU A 119 3.39 -4.71 9.85
CA LEU A 119 3.03 -6.13 9.77
C LEU A 119 1.65 -6.42 10.37
N ASN A 120 1.29 -5.77 11.47
CA ASN A 120 -0.04 -5.91 12.05
C ASN A 120 -1.13 -5.39 11.11
N ALA A 121 -0.95 -4.19 10.54
CA ALA A 121 -1.88 -3.64 9.55
C ALA A 121 -1.98 -4.54 8.31
N ARG A 122 -0.86 -5.07 7.81
CA ARG A 122 -0.84 -6.02 6.69
C ARG A 122 -1.66 -7.27 7.00
N ASN A 123 -1.38 -7.92 8.13
CA ASN A 123 -2.09 -9.14 8.52
C ASN A 123 -3.60 -8.90 8.65
N THR A 124 -4.00 -7.80 9.30
CA THR A 124 -5.42 -7.41 9.41
C THR A 124 -6.06 -7.22 8.04
N LEU A 125 -5.42 -6.47 7.13
CA LEU A 125 -5.95 -6.22 5.79
C LEU A 125 -6.06 -7.52 4.97
N MET A 126 -5.05 -8.38 5.04
CA MET A 126 -5.06 -9.66 4.34
C MET A 126 -6.17 -10.57 4.86
N THR A 127 -6.34 -10.69 6.18
CA THR A 127 -7.43 -11.44 6.79
C THR A 127 -8.80 -10.91 6.35
N LEU A 128 -9.01 -9.58 6.35
CA LEU A 128 -10.27 -8.99 5.86
C LEU A 128 -10.56 -9.39 4.41
N LEU A 129 -9.54 -9.36 3.54
CA LEU A 129 -9.69 -9.76 2.13
C LEU A 129 -10.02 -11.24 1.99
N GLU A 130 -9.40 -12.12 2.79
CA GLU A 130 -9.70 -13.57 2.83
C GLU A 130 -11.15 -13.84 3.22
N PHE A 131 -11.70 -13.06 4.16
CA PHE A 131 -13.13 -13.13 4.55
C PHE A 131 -14.07 -12.41 3.57
N GLY A 132 -13.57 -11.90 2.45
CA GLY A 132 -14.40 -11.19 1.47
C GLY A 132 -14.93 -9.84 1.95
N ILE A 133 -14.37 -9.26 2.99
CA ILE A 133 -14.72 -7.95 3.53
C ILE A 133 -14.03 -6.86 2.70
N VAL A 134 -14.66 -5.70 2.53
CA VAL A 134 -14.09 -4.53 1.84
C VAL A 134 -13.39 -3.62 2.86
N PRO A 135 -12.03 -3.58 2.90
CA PRO A 135 -11.34 -2.64 3.76
C PRO A 135 -11.49 -1.21 3.22
N VAL A 136 -11.85 -0.28 4.09
CA VAL A 136 -11.86 1.17 3.83
C VAL A 136 -10.79 1.79 4.70
N VAL A 137 -9.67 2.13 4.09
CA VAL A 137 -8.51 2.75 4.73
C VAL A 137 -8.64 4.26 4.69
N ASN A 138 -8.30 4.95 5.76
CA ASN A 138 -8.14 6.40 5.81
C ASN A 138 -6.98 6.77 6.73
N GLU A 139 -6.52 8.02 6.62
CA GLU A 139 -5.57 8.56 7.58
C GLU A 139 -6.23 8.70 8.96
N ASN A 140 -5.48 8.41 10.03
CA ASN A 140 -5.90 8.71 11.39
C ASN A 140 -5.62 10.18 11.70
N ASP A 141 -6.42 11.07 11.12
CA ASP A 141 -6.27 12.52 11.24
C ASP A 141 -6.17 13.01 12.70
N THR A 142 -6.71 12.27 13.68
CA THR A 142 -6.76 12.70 15.09
C THR A 142 -5.42 12.66 15.80
N VAL A 143 -4.46 11.88 15.30
CA VAL A 143 -3.13 11.69 15.92
C VAL A 143 -1.98 12.08 15.00
N VAL A 144 -2.27 12.63 13.82
CA VAL A 144 -1.25 13.09 12.87
C VAL A 144 -0.67 14.42 13.36
N VAL A 145 0.66 14.52 13.44
CA VAL A 145 1.40 15.71 13.86
C VAL A 145 1.79 16.54 12.64
N ASP A 146 1.75 17.87 12.79
CA ASP A 146 1.85 18.85 11.70
C ASP A 146 3.12 18.87 10.90
N GLU A 147 4.24 18.56 11.52
CA GLU A 147 5.56 18.62 10.88
C GLU A 147 5.70 17.67 9.70
N ILE A 148 4.81 16.68 9.64
CA ILE A 148 4.74 15.70 8.57
C ILE A 148 3.39 15.88 7.87
N ARG A 149 3.28 16.90 7.03
CA ARG A 149 2.12 17.15 6.15
C ARG A 149 1.83 15.94 5.27
N PHE A 150 1.21 14.94 5.87
CA PHE A 150 0.77 13.78 5.12
C PHE A 150 -0.56 14.05 4.42
N GLY A 151 -1.39 14.86 4.83
CA GLY A 151 -2.70 15.27 4.32
C GLY A 151 -3.13 14.80 2.92
N ASP A 152 -2.53 13.72 2.44
CA ASP A 152 -2.71 13.24 1.09
C ASP A 152 -2.85 11.72 1.06
N ASN A 153 -4.11 11.29 1.01
CA ASN A 153 -4.46 9.90 0.80
C ASN A 153 -3.88 9.31 -0.51
N ASP A 154 -3.33 10.13 -1.43
CA ASP A 154 -2.61 9.63 -2.61
C ASP A 154 -1.38 8.83 -2.16
N ASN A 155 -0.58 9.40 -1.27
CA ASN A 155 0.61 8.73 -0.76
C ASN A 155 0.28 7.53 0.15
N LEU A 156 -0.74 7.65 1.02
CA LEU A 156 -1.24 6.54 1.82
C LEU A 156 -1.69 5.38 0.92
N SER A 157 -2.36 5.68 -0.20
CA SER A 157 -2.79 4.67 -1.16
C SER A 157 -1.61 3.95 -1.82
N ALA A 158 -0.56 4.68 -2.23
CA ALA A 158 0.65 4.08 -2.77
C ALA A 158 1.35 3.16 -1.75
N MET A 159 1.39 3.54 -0.48
CA MET A 159 1.94 2.68 0.58
C MET A 159 1.03 1.47 0.85
N THR A 160 -0.29 1.66 0.79
CA THR A 160 -1.27 0.57 0.94
C THR A 160 -1.13 -0.46 -0.18
N THR A 161 -0.78 -0.07 -1.43
CA THR A 161 -0.53 -1.05 -2.50
C THR A 161 0.57 -2.04 -2.15
N ASN A 162 1.65 -1.55 -1.54
CA ASN A 162 2.73 -2.42 -1.08
C ASN A 162 2.30 -3.28 0.11
N LEU A 163 1.52 -2.70 1.04
CA LEU A 163 1.04 -3.38 2.24
C LEU A 163 0.19 -4.60 1.91
N VAL A 164 -0.72 -4.47 0.92
CA VAL A 164 -1.64 -5.54 0.50
C VAL A 164 -1.18 -6.28 -0.77
N GLU A 165 0.01 -6.00 -1.26
CA GLU A 165 0.56 -6.61 -2.49
C GLU A 165 -0.37 -6.43 -3.70
N ALA A 166 -0.93 -5.24 -3.86
CA ALA A 166 -1.82 -4.93 -4.97
C ALA A 166 -1.11 -4.98 -6.33
N HIS A 167 -1.87 -5.22 -7.38
CA HIS A 167 -1.39 -5.23 -8.76
C HIS A 167 -1.64 -3.90 -9.47
N LEU A 168 -2.66 -3.16 -9.00
CA LEU A 168 -3.10 -1.89 -9.58
C LEU A 168 -3.47 -0.91 -8.47
N LEU A 169 -3.07 0.34 -8.64
CA LEU A 169 -3.57 1.50 -7.93
C LEU A 169 -4.44 2.32 -8.87
N VAL A 170 -5.69 2.55 -8.52
CA VAL A 170 -6.55 3.48 -9.24
C VAL A 170 -6.74 4.73 -8.39
N ILE A 171 -6.30 5.88 -8.88
CA ILE A 171 -6.50 7.18 -8.23
C ILE A 171 -7.70 7.85 -8.90
N MET A 172 -8.83 7.85 -8.21
CA MET A 172 -10.04 8.56 -8.63
C MET A 172 -9.98 10.00 -8.18
N SER A 173 -10.05 10.92 -9.13
CA SER A 173 -9.94 12.36 -8.95
C SER A 173 -11.11 13.07 -9.66
N ASP A 174 -11.12 14.38 -9.60
CA ASP A 174 -12.05 15.25 -10.32
C ASP A 174 -11.54 15.71 -11.70
N VAL A 175 -10.38 15.16 -12.11
CA VAL A 175 -9.78 15.39 -13.43
C VAL A 175 -9.71 14.10 -14.23
N ASP A 176 -9.71 14.21 -15.56
CA ASP A 176 -9.75 13.06 -16.46
C ASP A 176 -8.45 12.24 -16.46
N GLY A 177 -7.31 12.83 -16.07
CA GLY A 177 -6.01 12.20 -16.02
C GLY A 177 -4.90 13.24 -16.00
N LEU A 178 -3.69 12.85 -16.41
CA LEU A 178 -2.55 13.74 -16.60
C LEU A 178 -2.57 14.29 -18.02
N PHE A 179 -2.44 15.61 -18.14
CA PHE A 179 -2.29 16.31 -19.42
C PHE A 179 -0.82 16.72 -19.62
N ASP A 180 -0.43 16.95 -20.86
CA ASP A 180 0.91 17.43 -21.22
C ASP A 180 1.22 18.83 -20.66
N ARG A 181 0.17 19.61 -20.38
CA ARG A 181 0.19 20.94 -19.74
C ARG A 181 -1.11 21.16 -18.96
N ASN A 182 -1.19 22.27 -18.23
CA ASN A 182 -2.38 22.54 -17.40
C ASN A 182 -3.63 22.87 -18.27
N PRO A 183 -4.67 22.00 -18.30
CA PRO A 183 -5.84 22.23 -19.14
C PRO A 183 -6.71 23.44 -18.70
N HIS A 184 -6.52 23.96 -17.49
CA HIS A 184 -7.20 25.19 -17.05
C HIS A 184 -6.54 26.46 -17.57
N LEU A 185 -5.26 26.38 -17.99
CA LEU A 185 -4.48 27.50 -18.52
C LEU A 185 -4.33 27.44 -20.03
N ASP A 186 -4.38 26.24 -20.61
CA ASP A 186 -4.20 26.01 -22.04
C ASP A 186 -5.26 25.01 -22.54
N SER A 187 -6.19 25.50 -23.34
CA SER A 187 -7.26 24.69 -23.93
C SER A 187 -6.77 23.68 -24.97
N THR A 188 -5.51 23.78 -25.42
CA THR A 188 -4.87 22.83 -26.36
C THR A 188 -4.19 21.66 -25.62
N ALA A 189 -4.24 21.62 -24.28
CA ALA A 189 -3.69 20.56 -23.48
C ALA A 189 -4.25 19.20 -23.89
N GLN A 190 -3.36 18.22 -24.06
CA GLN A 190 -3.73 16.87 -24.46
C GLN A 190 -3.58 15.89 -23.30
N LEU A 191 -4.58 15.02 -23.13
CA LEU A 191 -4.52 13.94 -22.15
C LEU A 191 -3.42 12.93 -22.56
N LEU A 192 -2.57 12.58 -21.62
CA LEU A 192 -1.55 11.52 -21.80
C LEU A 192 -2.16 10.16 -21.43
N PRO A 193 -2.52 9.30 -22.38
CA PRO A 193 -3.20 8.04 -22.08
C PRO A 193 -2.26 7.01 -21.42
N LEU A 194 -0.96 7.09 -21.70
CA LEU A 194 0.07 6.18 -21.20
C LEU A 194 1.33 6.93 -20.81
N VAL A 195 1.88 6.62 -19.66
CA VAL A 195 3.18 7.08 -19.19
C VAL A 195 4.05 5.84 -18.93
N GLU A 196 5.08 5.64 -19.75
CA GLU A 196 5.99 4.51 -19.61
C GLU A 196 6.96 4.69 -18.44
N ARG A 197 7.40 5.93 -18.21
CA ARG A 197 8.33 6.30 -17.14
C ARG A 197 8.00 7.69 -16.61
N ILE A 198 8.00 7.82 -15.29
CA ILE A 198 7.84 9.12 -14.62
C ILE A 198 9.22 9.75 -14.49
N ASP A 199 9.51 10.72 -15.34
CA ASP A 199 10.74 11.52 -15.36
C ASP A 199 10.45 12.99 -15.03
N GLY A 200 11.47 13.86 -15.17
CA GLY A 200 11.34 15.28 -14.89
C GLY A 200 10.30 16.00 -15.76
N SER A 201 10.07 15.54 -17.00
CA SER A 201 9.07 16.14 -17.89
C SER A 201 7.64 15.86 -17.42
N ILE A 202 7.39 14.64 -16.98
CA ILE A 202 6.10 14.23 -16.39
C ILE A 202 5.86 14.93 -15.05
N GLU A 203 6.91 15.10 -14.22
CA GLU A 203 6.81 15.85 -12.97
C GLU A 203 6.52 17.33 -13.23
N ALA A 204 7.14 17.93 -14.25
CA ALA A 204 6.88 19.32 -14.66
C ALA A 204 5.46 19.51 -15.26
N ALA A 205 4.97 18.56 -16.06
CA ALA A 205 3.60 18.58 -16.60
C ALA A 205 2.54 18.54 -15.48
N ALA A 206 2.85 17.91 -14.35
CA ALA A 206 2.00 17.93 -13.16
C ALA A 206 1.89 19.30 -12.49
N GLY A 207 2.72 20.26 -12.91
CA GLY A 207 2.79 21.62 -12.41
C GLY A 207 3.53 21.71 -11.07
N ASP A 208 4.35 22.75 -10.94
CA ASP A 208 4.86 23.20 -9.64
C ASP A 208 3.69 23.80 -8.84
N SER A 209 2.79 22.97 -8.33
CA SER A 209 1.85 23.42 -7.32
C SER A 209 2.57 23.55 -5.98
N VAL A 210 3.58 24.45 -5.93
CA VAL A 210 4.05 25.08 -4.69
C VAL A 210 3.00 26.12 -4.26
N THR A 211 1.74 25.85 -4.43
CA THR A 211 0.72 26.52 -3.66
C THR A 211 0.66 25.82 -2.31
N ALA A 212 1.18 26.48 -1.30
CA ALA A 212 1.28 26.07 0.10
C ALA A 212 -0.06 25.60 0.75
N VAL A 213 -1.10 25.36 -0.03
CA VAL A 213 -2.47 25.14 0.44
C VAL A 213 -3.23 24.01 -0.28
N GLY A 214 -2.65 23.32 -1.27
CA GLY A 214 -3.34 22.28 -2.04
C GLY A 214 -2.91 20.87 -1.64
N THR A 215 -3.64 20.23 -0.74
CA THR A 215 -3.33 18.87 -0.23
C THR A 215 -3.72 17.73 -1.17
N GLY A 216 -3.82 17.90 -2.48
CA GLY A 216 -4.28 16.85 -3.38
C GLY A 216 -4.16 17.18 -4.88
N GLY A 217 -3.27 18.08 -5.27
CA GLY A 217 -3.03 18.45 -6.68
C GLY A 217 -2.43 17.32 -7.53
N MET A 218 -2.27 17.56 -8.83
CA MET A 218 -1.70 16.57 -9.76
C MET A 218 -0.29 16.12 -9.32
N ALA A 219 0.54 17.02 -8.80
CA ALA A 219 1.87 16.70 -8.29
C ALA A 219 1.86 15.64 -7.17
N SER A 220 0.85 15.62 -6.27
CA SER A 220 0.74 14.58 -5.25
C SER A 220 0.41 13.22 -5.86
N LYS A 221 -0.46 13.20 -6.88
CA LYS A 221 -0.84 11.98 -7.61
C LYS A 221 0.34 11.40 -8.37
N ILE A 222 1.15 12.25 -9.00
CA ILE A 222 2.38 11.83 -9.69
C ILE A 222 3.41 11.28 -8.69
N ARG A 223 3.60 11.91 -7.51
CA ARG A 223 4.46 11.34 -6.45
C ARG A 223 3.97 9.98 -5.98
N ALA A 224 2.66 9.81 -5.78
CA ALA A 224 2.07 8.54 -5.42
C ALA A 224 2.24 7.50 -6.53
N ALA A 225 2.01 7.87 -7.79
CA ALA A 225 2.23 7.02 -8.96
C ALA A 225 3.70 6.60 -9.06
N LYS A 226 4.65 7.53 -8.93
CA LYS A 226 6.09 7.24 -8.91
C LYS A 226 6.45 6.22 -7.83
N ARG A 227 5.91 6.38 -6.63
CA ARG A 227 6.13 5.44 -5.53
C ARG A 227 5.55 4.05 -5.83
N ALA A 228 4.30 3.97 -6.28
CA ALA A 228 3.63 2.70 -6.56
C ALA A 228 4.29 1.96 -7.74
N THR A 229 4.67 2.68 -8.81
CA THR A 229 5.35 2.08 -9.96
C THR A 229 6.72 1.50 -9.59
N LEU A 230 7.46 2.14 -8.67
CA LEU A 230 8.70 1.59 -8.12
C LEU A 230 8.47 0.27 -7.36
N TYR A 231 7.29 0.06 -6.77
CA TYR A 231 6.91 -1.23 -6.17
C TYR A 231 6.42 -2.24 -7.20
N GLY A 232 6.49 -1.93 -8.49
CA GLY A 232 6.02 -2.80 -9.57
C GLY A 232 4.49 -2.87 -9.66
N VAL A 233 3.79 -1.82 -9.22
CA VAL A 233 2.33 -1.68 -9.28
C VAL A 233 1.97 -0.75 -10.44
N GLY A 234 1.08 -1.16 -11.34
CA GLY A 234 0.51 -0.26 -12.33
C GLY A 234 -0.35 0.81 -11.66
N VAL A 235 -0.39 2.02 -12.21
CA VAL A 235 -1.22 3.10 -11.66
C VAL A 235 -2.11 3.67 -12.76
N ALA A 236 -3.38 3.93 -12.43
CA ALA A 236 -4.30 4.66 -13.29
C ALA A 236 -4.83 5.90 -12.55
N ILE A 237 -4.82 7.05 -13.21
CA ILE A 237 -5.51 8.27 -12.74
C ILE A 237 -6.73 8.45 -13.64
N ILE A 238 -7.93 8.50 -13.04
CA ILE A 238 -9.19 8.61 -13.78
C ILE A 238 -10.14 9.62 -13.12
N ASN A 239 -11.11 10.11 -13.89
CA ASN A 239 -12.19 10.91 -13.35
C ASN A 239 -13.18 10.02 -12.59
N GLY A 240 -13.21 10.18 -11.27
CA GLY A 240 -14.10 9.45 -10.37
C GLY A 240 -15.51 10.05 -10.23
N ARG A 241 -15.74 11.22 -10.84
CA ARG A 241 -17.09 11.82 -10.87
C ARG A 241 -17.99 11.22 -11.96
N VAL A 242 -17.38 10.55 -12.94
CA VAL A 242 -18.10 9.89 -14.03
C VAL A 242 -18.41 8.45 -13.63
N PRO A 243 -19.68 8.09 -13.40
CA PRO A 243 -20.07 6.73 -13.06
C PRO A 243 -19.62 5.72 -14.11
N GLY A 244 -19.23 4.53 -13.69
CA GLY A 244 -18.80 3.45 -14.58
C GLY A 244 -17.36 3.57 -15.09
N ASN A 245 -16.66 4.69 -14.89
CA ASN A 245 -15.27 4.83 -15.35
C ASN A 245 -14.34 3.77 -14.75
N LEU A 246 -14.56 3.37 -13.50
CA LEU A 246 -13.79 2.32 -12.87
C LEU A 246 -14.00 0.96 -13.57
N ALA A 247 -15.24 0.60 -13.86
CA ALA A 247 -15.56 -0.64 -14.56
C ALA A 247 -15.03 -0.64 -15.99
N ARG A 248 -15.13 0.48 -16.72
CA ARG A 248 -14.60 0.69 -18.07
C ARG A 248 -13.07 0.58 -18.12
N LEU A 249 -12.35 1.20 -17.16
CA LEU A 249 -10.91 1.05 -17.04
C LEU A 249 -10.52 -0.43 -16.96
N LEU A 250 -11.20 -1.18 -16.09
CA LEU A 250 -10.93 -2.62 -15.88
C LEU A 250 -11.45 -3.53 -17.00
N ALA A 251 -12.28 -3.00 -17.91
CA ALA A 251 -12.63 -3.65 -19.17
C ALA A 251 -11.55 -3.45 -20.26
N GLY A 252 -10.62 -2.50 -20.02
CA GLY A 252 -9.51 -2.20 -20.92
C GLY A 252 -9.73 -0.96 -21.80
N ASP A 253 -10.75 -0.15 -21.50
CA ASP A 253 -10.95 1.13 -22.18
C ASP A 253 -9.77 2.08 -21.92
N GLU A 254 -9.42 2.89 -22.90
CA GLU A 254 -8.34 3.87 -22.81
C GLU A 254 -8.83 5.18 -22.16
N ILE A 255 -9.33 5.10 -20.94
CA ILE A 255 -9.72 6.24 -20.14
C ILE A 255 -8.63 6.60 -19.13
N GLY A 256 -8.49 7.89 -18.85
CA GLY A 256 -7.48 8.38 -17.91
C GLY A 256 -6.05 8.19 -18.39
N THR A 257 -5.14 8.33 -17.45
CA THR A 257 -3.71 8.12 -17.66
C THR A 257 -3.26 6.85 -16.93
N TYR A 258 -2.60 5.96 -17.65
CA TYR A 258 -2.01 4.75 -17.05
C TYR A 258 -0.48 4.88 -17.01
N PHE A 259 0.09 4.56 -15.85
CA PHE A 259 1.54 4.57 -15.60
C PHE A 259 2.01 3.11 -15.52
N LEU A 260 3.00 2.77 -16.33
CA LEU A 260 3.57 1.42 -16.35
C LEU A 260 4.33 1.13 -15.06
N PRO A 261 4.20 -0.08 -14.50
CA PRO A 261 5.04 -0.52 -13.39
C PRO A 261 6.51 -0.63 -13.83
N ALA A 262 7.45 -0.34 -12.94
CA ALA A 262 8.86 -0.62 -13.17
C ALA A 262 9.05 -2.13 -13.42
N ARG A 263 9.91 -2.48 -14.40
CA ARG A 263 10.04 -3.84 -14.96
C ARG A 263 10.41 -4.95 -13.97
N ASN A 264 10.79 -4.63 -12.72
CA ASN A 264 11.28 -5.61 -11.75
C ASN A 264 10.63 -5.47 -10.36
N ARG A 265 9.38 -5.92 -10.22
CA ARG A 265 8.66 -5.95 -8.92
C ARG A 265 9.43 -6.71 -7.83
N MET A 266 10.02 -7.85 -8.17
CA MET A 266 10.77 -8.70 -7.24
C MET A 266 12.12 -8.07 -6.86
N ALA A 267 12.79 -7.40 -7.79
CA ALA A 267 14.02 -6.67 -7.54
C ALA A 267 13.80 -5.49 -6.60
N SER A 268 12.70 -4.74 -6.75
CA SER A 268 12.41 -3.57 -5.91
C SER A 268 12.14 -3.95 -4.44
N ARG A 269 11.40 -5.03 -4.18
CA ARG A 269 11.15 -5.53 -2.82
C ARG A 269 12.41 -6.13 -2.21
N LYS A 270 13.13 -6.93 -2.98
CA LYS A 270 14.40 -7.53 -2.57
C LYS A 270 15.46 -6.45 -2.35
N HIS A 271 15.55 -5.45 -3.23
CA HIS A 271 16.44 -4.31 -3.07
C HIS A 271 16.15 -3.53 -1.78
N TRP A 272 14.87 -3.29 -1.47
CA TRP A 272 14.50 -2.63 -0.21
C TRP A 272 14.93 -3.44 1.03
N ILE A 273 14.72 -4.75 1.05
CA ILE A 273 15.13 -5.63 2.15
C ILE A 273 16.67 -5.67 2.27
N ALA A 274 17.36 -5.73 1.13
CA ALA A 274 18.81 -5.84 1.10
C ALA A 274 19.53 -4.54 1.51
N PHE A 275 18.99 -3.36 1.13
CA PHE A 275 19.73 -2.10 1.20
C PHE A 275 19.19 -1.07 2.20
N THR A 276 17.95 -1.18 2.65
CA THR A 276 17.32 -0.14 3.48
C THR A 276 17.50 -0.35 4.99
N LYS A 277 17.81 -1.56 5.46
CA LYS A 277 17.97 -1.84 6.90
C LYS A 277 19.29 -2.55 7.20
N LYS A 278 20.08 -1.97 8.13
CA LYS A 278 21.20 -2.69 8.75
C LYS A 278 20.65 -3.89 9.55
N PRO A 279 21.14 -5.11 9.33
CA PRO A 279 20.74 -6.26 10.14
C PRO A 279 21.08 -6.04 11.62
N ARG A 280 20.13 -6.35 12.51
CA ARG A 280 20.27 -6.21 13.96
C ARG A 280 20.67 -7.51 14.66
N GLY A 281 20.63 -8.63 13.91
CA GLY A 281 21.01 -9.93 14.43
C GLY A 281 21.38 -10.91 13.34
N LYS A 282 21.83 -12.10 13.77
CA LYS A 282 22.15 -13.21 12.88
C LYS A 282 21.41 -14.46 13.36
N LEU A 283 20.99 -15.28 12.41
CA LEU A 283 20.41 -16.60 12.62
C LEU A 283 21.39 -17.60 11.99
N LEU A 284 22.01 -18.45 12.80
CA LEU A 284 22.89 -19.52 12.33
C LEU A 284 22.01 -20.75 12.05
N LEU A 285 22.09 -21.23 10.82
CA LEU A 285 21.21 -22.27 10.28
C LEU A 285 21.98 -23.56 10.02
N ASP A 286 21.27 -24.68 10.11
CA ASP A 286 21.84 -25.94 9.63
C ASP A 286 21.81 -26.03 8.09
N ASP A 287 22.53 -27.01 7.54
CA ASP A 287 22.65 -27.22 6.10
C ASP A 287 21.32 -27.59 5.42
N GLY A 288 20.40 -28.23 6.15
CA GLY A 288 19.06 -28.54 5.66
C GLY A 288 18.23 -27.29 5.43
N ALA A 289 18.26 -26.37 6.41
CA ALA A 289 17.60 -25.08 6.29
C ALA A 289 18.24 -24.21 5.19
N LYS A 290 19.58 -24.16 5.11
CA LYS A 290 20.28 -23.45 4.02
C LYS A 290 19.84 -23.94 2.65
N ARG A 291 19.85 -25.26 2.40
CA ARG A 291 19.39 -25.83 1.13
C ARG A 291 17.92 -25.51 0.85
N ALA A 292 17.05 -25.59 1.86
CA ALA A 292 15.65 -25.26 1.69
C ALA A 292 15.43 -23.80 1.24
N LEU A 293 16.24 -22.86 1.77
CA LEU A 293 16.17 -21.44 1.42
C LEU A 293 16.78 -21.16 0.05
N VAL A 294 17.97 -21.68 -0.23
CA VAL A 294 18.76 -21.37 -1.43
C VAL A 294 18.25 -22.12 -2.64
N ASP A 295 18.10 -23.45 -2.53
CA ASP A 295 17.83 -24.33 -3.67
C ASP A 295 16.32 -24.48 -3.93
N ALA A 296 15.52 -24.56 -2.84
CA ALA A 296 14.09 -24.81 -2.93
C ALA A 296 13.23 -23.54 -2.76
N GLY A 297 13.83 -22.37 -2.50
CA GLY A 297 13.12 -21.10 -2.34
C GLY A 297 12.05 -21.09 -1.25
N LYS A 298 12.23 -21.89 -0.19
CA LYS A 298 11.29 -22.02 0.92
C LYS A 298 11.49 -20.93 1.97
N SER A 299 10.54 -20.82 2.89
CA SER A 299 10.61 -19.96 4.07
C SER A 299 11.45 -20.60 5.18
N LEU A 300 12.03 -19.77 6.07
CA LEU A 300 12.78 -20.26 7.24
C LEU A 300 11.82 -20.62 8.37
N LEU A 301 11.89 -21.87 8.82
CA LEU A 301 11.16 -22.40 9.97
C LEU A 301 12.02 -22.40 11.24
N PRO A 302 11.42 -22.42 12.46
CA PRO A 302 12.16 -22.44 13.71
C PRO A 302 13.11 -23.65 13.84
N SER A 303 12.71 -24.79 13.30
CA SER A 303 13.45 -26.05 13.35
C SER A 303 14.83 -25.99 12.66
N GLY A 304 15.00 -25.09 11.68
CA GLY A 304 16.25 -24.92 10.95
C GLY A 304 17.26 -23.97 11.62
N ILE A 305 16.87 -23.31 12.71
CA ILE A 305 17.73 -22.38 13.43
C ILE A 305 18.48 -23.11 14.54
N ARG A 306 19.80 -22.90 14.66
CA ARG A 306 20.67 -23.51 15.68
C ARG A 306 21.14 -22.50 16.72
N THR A 307 21.46 -21.28 16.29
CA THR A 307 21.95 -20.23 17.19
C THR A 307 21.44 -18.88 16.73
N ILE A 308 21.25 -17.97 17.67
CA ILE A 308 20.77 -16.61 17.43
C ILE A 308 21.74 -15.63 18.06
N GLU A 309 22.21 -14.64 17.31
CA GLU A 309 23.10 -13.57 17.78
C GLU A 309 22.43 -12.20 17.59
N GLY A 310 22.78 -11.25 18.46
CA GLY A 310 22.28 -9.87 18.41
C GLY A 310 20.94 -9.66 19.10
N SER A 311 20.44 -8.43 19.05
CA SER A 311 19.17 -8.03 19.66
C SER A 311 18.29 -7.40 18.57
N PHE A 312 17.10 -7.94 18.37
CA PHE A 312 16.17 -7.51 17.33
C PHE A 312 14.73 -7.78 17.75
N GLU A 313 13.86 -6.97 17.21
CA GLU A 313 12.41 -7.06 17.37
C GLU A 313 11.76 -7.66 16.13
N ARG A 314 10.49 -8.05 16.27
CA ARG A 314 9.66 -8.46 15.13
C ARG A 314 9.69 -7.41 14.02
N GLY A 315 10.05 -7.83 12.81
CA GLY A 315 10.14 -6.96 11.64
C GLY A 315 11.49 -6.28 11.45
N ASP A 316 12.48 -6.58 12.28
CA ASP A 316 13.85 -6.17 12.02
C ASP A 316 14.52 -7.06 10.97
N ALA A 317 15.54 -6.52 10.32
CA ALA A 317 16.37 -7.29 9.41
C ALA A 317 17.35 -8.16 10.21
N VAL A 318 17.49 -9.41 9.78
CA VAL A 318 18.46 -10.38 10.32
C VAL A 318 19.25 -11.00 9.18
N ARG A 319 20.49 -11.37 9.44
CA ARG A 319 21.30 -12.19 8.52
C ARG A 319 21.04 -13.66 8.77
N MET A 320 21.02 -14.43 7.72
CA MET A 320 21.06 -15.89 7.78
C MET A 320 22.47 -16.34 7.42
N CYS A 321 23.07 -17.07 8.35
CA CYS A 321 24.45 -17.52 8.26
C CYS A 321 24.52 -19.04 8.38
N THR A 322 25.55 -19.63 7.81
CA THR A 322 25.97 -21.00 8.10
C THR A 322 26.52 -21.10 9.52
N LEU A 323 26.76 -22.29 10.03
CA LEU A 323 27.25 -22.50 11.39
C LEU A 323 28.66 -21.93 11.62
N ASP A 324 29.46 -21.79 10.55
CA ASP A 324 30.76 -21.12 10.57
C ASP A 324 30.66 -19.58 10.56
N GLY A 325 29.45 -19.02 10.49
CA GLY A 325 29.21 -17.58 10.51
C GLY A 325 29.16 -16.91 9.12
N THR A 326 29.38 -17.65 8.04
CA THR A 326 29.31 -17.11 6.68
C THR A 326 27.90 -16.70 6.33
N SER A 327 27.69 -15.40 6.02
CA SER A 327 26.38 -14.87 5.61
C SER A 327 26.06 -15.27 4.17
N PHE A 328 24.84 -15.75 3.93
CA PHE A 328 24.38 -16.12 2.60
C PHE A 328 23.02 -15.51 2.24
N ALA A 329 22.31 -14.97 3.23
CA ALA A 329 21.01 -14.33 2.99
C ALA A 329 20.71 -13.27 4.06
N ARG A 330 19.79 -12.37 3.70
CA ARG A 330 19.16 -11.41 4.64
C ARG A 330 17.65 -11.54 4.55
N GLY A 331 16.98 -11.30 5.67
CA GLY A 331 15.52 -11.31 5.69
C GLY A 331 14.96 -10.53 6.85
N VAL A 332 13.63 -10.40 6.83
CA VAL A 332 12.88 -9.72 7.89
C VAL A 332 12.22 -10.77 8.75
N THR A 333 12.51 -10.73 10.07
CA THR A 333 12.00 -11.72 11.02
C THR A 333 10.55 -11.44 11.41
N ASN A 334 9.75 -12.52 11.55
CA ASN A 334 8.38 -12.47 12.05
C ASN A 334 8.29 -12.55 13.58
N TYR A 335 9.42 -12.82 14.27
CA TYR A 335 9.49 -12.96 15.73
C TYR A 335 10.66 -12.15 16.27
N SER A 336 10.54 -11.66 17.51
CA SER A 336 11.64 -11.01 18.23
C SER A 336 12.70 -12.03 18.68
N ARG A 337 13.86 -11.53 19.10
CA ARG A 337 14.91 -12.37 19.69
C ARG A 337 14.39 -13.17 20.88
N ALA A 338 13.68 -12.54 21.80
CA ALA A 338 13.15 -13.19 23.00
C ALA A 338 12.15 -14.30 22.69
N GLU A 339 11.31 -14.11 21.67
CA GLU A 339 10.38 -15.15 21.20
C GLU A 339 11.15 -16.30 20.53
N LEU A 340 12.14 -15.99 19.70
CA LEU A 340 12.95 -16.99 19.01
C LEU A 340 13.73 -17.89 19.98
N ASP A 341 14.28 -17.34 21.06
CA ASP A 341 14.99 -18.12 22.08
C ASP A 341 14.13 -19.22 22.71
N ARG A 342 12.77 -19.03 22.70
CA ARG A 342 11.82 -20.00 23.21
C ARG A 342 11.42 -21.07 22.19
N ILE A 343 11.45 -20.75 20.91
CA ILE A 343 10.93 -21.61 19.81
C ILE A 343 12.01 -22.15 18.88
N ILE A 344 13.27 -21.78 19.06
CA ILE A 344 14.40 -22.30 18.28
C ILE A 344 14.43 -23.84 18.31
N GLY A 345 14.62 -24.46 17.14
CA GLY A 345 14.67 -25.92 17.00
C GLY A 345 13.31 -26.63 17.11
N LYS A 346 12.22 -25.91 17.39
CA LYS A 346 10.86 -26.48 17.52
C LYS A 346 10.14 -26.55 16.17
N LYS A 347 9.08 -27.36 16.10
CA LYS A 347 8.19 -27.40 14.94
C LYS A 347 7.25 -26.18 14.94
N SER A 348 6.86 -25.70 13.78
CA SER A 348 5.92 -24.57 13.66
C SER A 348 4.57 -24.81 14.34
N SER A 349 4.12 -26.07 14.45
CA SER A 349 2.92 -26.45 15.18
C SER A 349 3.01 -26.25 16.70
N GLU A 350 4.20 -26.15 17.26
CA GLU A 350 4.45 -26.00 18.70
C GLU A 350 4.50 -24.53 19.14
N ILE A 351 4.60 -23.58 18.18
CA ILE A 351 4.80 -22.16 18.47
C ILE A 351 3.70 -21.61 19.37
N GLU A 352 2.44 -21.88 19.03
CA GLU A 352 1.28 -21.38 19.78
C GLU A 352 1.25 -21.88 21.22
N GLY A 353 1.55 -23.18 21.42
CA GLY A 353 1.64 -23.76 22.76
C GLY A 353 2.78 -23.19 23.62
N ILE A 354 3.89 -22.76 22.99
CA ILE A 354 5.05 -22.24 23.70
C ILE A 354 4.91 -20.73 23.99
N LEU A 355 4.42 -19.95 23.02
CA LEU A 355 4.33 -18.49 23.14
C LEU A 355 2.98 -18.02 23.68
N GLY A 356 1.91 -18.81 23.56
CA GLY A 356 0.52 -18.44 23.83
C GLY A 356 -0.17 -17.79 22.61
N TYR A 357 0.56 -17.60 21.53
CA TYR A 357 0.07 -17.07 20.25
C TYR A 357 0.99 -17.49 19.10
N LYS A 358 0.49 -17.40 17.88
CA LYS A 358 1.28 -17.64 16.67
C LYS A 358 0.97 -16.56 15.62
N TYR A 359 2.00 -15.88 15.15
CA TYR A 359 1.87 -14.90 14.06
C TYR A 359 1.95 -15.56 12.68
N ASN A 360 2.94 -16.43 12.50
CA ASN A 360 3.23 -17.13 11.26
C ASN A 360 3.88 -18.48 11.58
N ASP A 361 3.86 -19.41 10.64
CA ASP A 361 4.56 -20.70 10.76
C ASP A 361 6.08 -20.52 10.58
N GLU A 362 6.47 -19.52 9.80
CA GLU A 362 7.85 -19.21 9.44
C GLU A 362 8.44 -18.05 10.24
N ILE A 363 9.73 -18.15 10.51
CA ILE A 363 10.52 -17.08 11.13
C ILE A 363 10.85 -15.99 10.12
N VAL A 364 11.21 -16.38 8.89
CA VAL A 364 11.42 -15.47 7.77
C VAL A 364 10.70 -16.04 6.56
N HIS A 365 9.72 -15.30 6.04
CA HIS A 365 8.99 -15.71 4.83
C HIS A 365 9.89 -15.54 3.60
N ARG A 366 9.80 -16.47 2.64
CA ARG A 366 10.57 -16.46 1.37
C ARG A 366 10.51 -15.13 0.62
N ASP A 367 9.35 -14.46 0.64
CA ASP A 367 9.17 -13.17 -0.02
C ASP A 367 9.82 -12.01 0.75
N ASN A 368 10.20 -12.23 1.99
CA ASN A 368 10.93 -11.30 2.86
C ASN A 368 12.40 -11.69 3.01
N LEU A 369 12.93 -12.51 2.10
CA LEU A 369 14.29 -13.03 2.12
C LEU A 369 15.00 -12.69 0.80
N VAL A 370 16.26 -12.30 0.90
CA VAL A 370 17.18 -12.05 -0.23
C VAL A 370 18.44 -12.85 -0.03
N LEU A 371 18.84 -13.61 -1.03
CA LEU A 371 20.14 -14.27 -1.06
C LEU A 371 21.24 -13.22 -1.31
N GLU A 372 22.31 -13.25 -0.56
CA GLU A 372 23.52 -12.45 -0.81
C GLU A 372 24.29 -13.14 -1.95
N ARG A 373 24.67 -12.39 -2.98
CA ARG A 373 25.58 -12.90 -4.00
C ARG A 373 26.93 -13.14 -3.32
N THR A 374 27.47 -14.33 -3.47
CA THR A 374 28.86 -14.60 -3.13
C THR A 374 29.75 -13.78 -4.07
N THR A 375 30.78 -13.13 -3.55
CA THR A 375 31.70 -12.20 -4.24
C THR A 375 32.52 -12.85 -5.38
N ASP A 376 32.28 -14.11 -5.69
CA ASP A 376 33.05 -14.86 -6.71
C ASP A 376 32.45 -14.79 -8.14
N GLN A 377 31.46 -13.92 -8.42
CA GLN A 377 30.86 -13.76 -9.75
C GLN A 377 31.00 -12.35 -10.37
N GLU A 378 31.88 -11.49 -9.86
CA GLU A 378 32.11 -10.15 -10.43
C GLU A 378 33.20 -10.11 -11.53
N GLU A 379 33.80 -11.22 -11.98
CA GLU A 379 34.86 -11.22 -13.02
C GLU A 379 34.42 -11.83 -14.36
N GLY A 380 33.13 -11.89 -14.68
CA GLY A 380 32.65 -12.64 -15.87
C GLY A 380 31.80 -11.91 -16.90
N ASP A 381 31.41 -10.65 -16.73
CA ASP A 381 30.45 -9.97 -17.62
C ASP A 381 30.91 -8.58 -18.13
N ASP A 382 32.21 -8.34 -18.25
CA ASP A 382 32.80 -7.23 -19.02
C ASP A 382 33.86 -7.78 -19.99
N ALA A 383 33.40 -8.40 -21.08
CA ALA A 383 34.19 -8.67 -22.27
C ALA A 383 33.30 -8.63 -23.52
#